data_46d6de2d5814dc1cd54979cab187cf77
#
_entry.id   46d6de2d5814dc1cd54979cab187cf77
#
_cell.length_a   1.000
_cell.length_b   1.000
_cell.length_c   1.000
_cell.angle_alpha   90.00
_cell.angle_beta   90.00
_cell.angle_gamma   90.00
#
_symmetry.space_group_name_H-M   'P 1'
#
loop_
_entity.id
_entity.type
_entity.pdbx_description
1 polymer ?
#
loop_
_entity_poly.entity_id
_entity_poly.type
_entity_poly.pdbx_seq_one_letter_code
_entity_poly.pdbx_strand_id
1 'polypeptide(L)'
;MQANTASLPADGAPVENPAARLISIPFLLLRISTAGGAFAMGLVQTLVFARVLMPDRFSLFILVGAIGYSLWLCDLGLAKILFVQLRAAHLAGKTDARAASQATAVIVFYVLLAAGGSLVCFGLMAVRPSFSLLDATDFGLFFFYITLNLTWVCLRSLSIAVDEYVFYEKLELVRRVGNMATILAMLIGLPFTAFLVGSNVLWAMLVTSAVAKLLSRGAMAPQLRGFARELMAFFQTNMQSIARSGTFALSDIFIYTFPYYVVPWAFGLGAPIIILEATFRIFRGASVIYTAACDLAIPGQTRALAARDAAMLVRTTLIAAALCCLPAAFACGLLIFASKQLFAFLLGSAATVPPTVTPILVVMLLANLVQMVAQSLLLHAGFFREISRIGLGVAVAMVAATAIAVVAGLTIVEFLGVYAAVYSAGALYLAVAAYRGPILAAASPHGAVKWKRAAEPAAAR
;
A
#
# COMPACT_ATOMS: atom_id res chain seq x y z
N MET A 1 45.17 -22.71 -19.24
CA MET A 1 43.80 -22.35 -18.87
C MET A 1 43.00 -23.62 -18.61
N GLN A 2 42.98 -24.09 -17.38
CA GLN A 2 42.27 -25.30 -16.97
C GLN A 2 40.90 -24.89 -16.39
N ALA A 3 39.83 -25.38 -17.01
CA ALA A 3 38.50 -25.22 -16.53
C ALA A 3 38.28 -26.07 -15.27
N ASN A 4 38.05 -25.40 -14.13
CA ASN A 4 37.76 -26.04 -12.86
C ASN A 4 36.25 -26.43 -12.87
N THR A 5 35.96 -27.68 -13.26
CA THR A 5 34.66 -28.30 -13.09
C THR A 5 34.47 -28.64 -11.61
N ALA A 6 33.82 -27.75 -10.86
CA ALA A 6 33.37 -28.06 -9.51
C ALA A 6 32.31 -29.15 -9.60
N SER A 7 32.68 -30.37 -9.15
CA SER A 7 31.77 -31.50 -8.96
C SER A 7 30.70 -31.15 -7.91
N LEU A 8 29.44 -31.27 -8.30
CA LEU A 8 28.29 -31.23 -7.39
C LEU A 8 28.41 -32.41 -6.39
N PRO A 9 28.19 -32.21 -5.09
CA PRO A 9 28.18 -33.31 -4.14
C PRO A 9 26.94 -34.19 -4.41
N ALA A 10 27.23 -35.47 -4.75
CA ALA A 10 26.26 -36.53 -4.84
C ALA A 10 26.02 -37.08 -3.44
N ASP A 11 25.16 -36.46 -2.66
CA ASP A 11 24.56 -37.10 -1.49
C ASP A 11 23.12 -36.67 -1.41
N GLY A 12 22.23 -37.66 -1.63
CA GLY A 12 20.78 -37.50 -1.66
C GLY A 12 20.11 -37.26 -0.30
N ALA A 13 20.62 -36.30 0.44
CA ALA A 13 19.82 -35.72 1.51
C ALA A 13 18.64 -34.96 0.86
N PRO A 14 17.40 -35.20 1.27
CA PRO A 14 16.27 -34.45 0.76
C PRO A 14 16.56 -32.98 1.04
N VAL A 15 16.76 -32.19 -0.02
CA VAL A 15 16.83 -30.73 0.08
C VAL A 15 15.48 -30.33 0.69
N GLU A 16 15.47 -30.15 2.00
CA GLU A 16 14.30 -29.62 2.71
C GLU A 16 13.91 -28.35 1.95
N ASN A 17 12.75 -28.43 1.31
CA ASN A 17 12.28 -27.36 0.43
C ASN A 17 12.08 -26.10 1.31
N PRO A 18 12.98 -25.12 1.28
CA PRO A 18 12.87 -23.94 2.16
C PRO A 18 11.57 -23.17 1.94
N ALA A 19 10.92 -23.38 0.78
CA ALA A 19 9.58 -22.84 0.51
C ALA A 19 8.47 -23.51 1.33
N ALA A 20 8.65 -24.77 1.81
CA ALA A 20 7.68 -25.43 2.67
C ALA A 20 7.67 -24.84 4.09
N ARG A 21 8.76 -24.21 4.56
CA ARG A 21 8.82 -23.48 5.84
C ARG A 21 8.20 -22.08 5.78
N LEU A 22 8.03 -21.48 4.59
CA LEU A 22 7.46 -20.14 4.42
C LEU A 22 5.96 -20.04 4.62
N ILE A 23 5.22 -21.16 4.63
CA ILE A 23 3.78 -21.17 4.89
C ILE A 23 3.53 -21.99 6.15
N SER A 24 4.07 -21.54 7.27
CA SER A 24 3.59 -22.06 8.55
C SER A 24 2.19 -21.51 8.83
N ILE A 25 1.27 -22.37 9.24
CA ILE A 25 -0.11 -21.98 9.62
C ILE A 25 -0.09 -20.77 10.57
N PRO A 26 0.79 -20.71 11.60
CA PRO A 26 0.91 -19.53 12.47
C PRO A 26 1.24 -18.23 11.73
N PHE A 27 2.13 -18.27 10.72
CA PHE A 27 2.45 -17.08 9.93
C PHE A 27 1.26 -16.65 9.07
N LEU A 28 0.56 -17.59 8.45
CA LEU A 28 -0.65 -17.32 7.67
C LEU A 28 -1.73 -16.66 8.54
N LEU A 29 -1.99 -17.23 9.71
CA LEU A 29 -2.96 -16.65 10.67
C LEU A 29 -2.54 -15.25 11.12
N LEU A 30 -1.26 -15.02 11.43
CA LEU A 30 -0.73 -13.72 11.80
C LEU A 30 -0.91 -12.70 10.65
N ARG A 31 -0.64 -13.11 9.41
CA ARG A 31 -0.79 -12.27 8.22
C ARG A 31 -2.25 -11.90 7.94
N ILE A 32 -3.17 -12.87 8.06
CA ILE A 32 -4.62 -12.63 7.93
C ILE A 32 -5.10 -11.69 9.06
N SER A 33 -4.65 -11.91 10.29
CA SER A 33 -5.00 -11.06 11.43
C SER A 33 -4.50 -9.63 11.26
N THR A 34 -3.28 -9.42 10.75
CA THR A 34 -2.76 -8.07 10.50
C THR A 34 -3.50 -7.37 9.36
N ALA A 35 -3.87 -8.11 8.28
CA ALA A 35 -4.66 -7.56 7.17
C ALA A 35 -6.09 -7.21 7.61
N GLY A 36 -6.77 -8.13 8.31
CA GLY A 36 -8.09 -7.88 8.88
C GLY A 36 -8.10 -6.74 9.90
N GLY A 37 -7.08 -6.70 10.75
CA GLY A 37 -6.85 -5.61 11.71
C GLY A 37 -6.64 -4.25 11.03
N ALA A 38 -5.98 -4.21 9.87
CA ALA A 38 -5.82 -2.98 9.09
C ALA A 38 -7.14 -2.45 8.57
N PHE A 39 -7.99 -3.34 8.06
CA PHE A 39 -9.34 -2.99 7.60
C PHE A 39 -10.22 -2.52 8.75
N ALA A 40 -10.30 -3.32 9.83
CA ALA A 40 -11.09 -2.99 11.02
C ALA A 40 -10.66 -1.64 11.62
N MET A 41 -9.35 -1.40 11.75
CA MET A 41 -8.82 -0.12 12.24
C MET A 41 -9.26 1.06 11.37
N GLY A 42 -9.27 0.90 10.04
CA GLY A 42 -9.74 1.94 9.13
C GLY A 42 -11.22 2.29 9.37
N LEU A 43 -12.08 1.27 9.52
CA LEU A 43 -13.51 1.49 9.81
C LEU A 43 -13.72 2.10 11.20
N VAL A 44 -13.03 1.59 12.22
CA VAL A 44 -13.11 2.11 13.59
C VAL A 44 -12.65 3.57 13.65
N GLN A 45 -11.59 3.91 12.97
CA GLN A 45 -11.12 5.30 12.89
C GLN A 45 -12.17 6.21 12.28
N THR A 46 -12.78 5.83 11.16
CA THR A 46 -13.83 6.62 10.51
C THR A 46 -15.05 6.78 11.43
N LEU A 47 -15.48 5.68 12.06
CA LEU A 47 -16.60 5.67 12.99
C LEU A 47 -16.37 6.58 14.19
N VAL A 48 -15.20 6.51 14.82
CA VAL A 48 -14.89 7.31 16.02
C VAL A 48 -14.73 8.78 15.65
N PHE A 49 -14.00 9.08 14.58
CA PHE A 49 -13.78 10.46 14.13
C PHE A 49 -15.10 11.13 13.74
N ALA A 50 -16.00 10.42 13.06
CA ALA A 50 -17.33 10.94 12.71
C ALA A 50 -18.23 11.24 13.93
N ARG A 51 -17.95 10.63 15.09
CA ARG A 51 -18.73 10.83 16.32
C ARG A 51 -18.11 11.84 17.29
N VAL A 52 -16.78 11.91 17.31
CA VAL A 52 -16.02 12.72 18.27
C VAL A 52 -15.69 14.10 17.71
N LEU A 53 -15.44 14.19 16.38
CA LEU A 53 -15.08 15.43 15.73
C LEU A 53 -16.29 16.10 15.08
N MET A 54 -16.33 17.43 15.10
CA MET A 54 -17.28 18.17 14.28
C MET A 54 -17.04 17.89 12.80
N PRO A 55 -18.08 17.91 11.92
CA PRO A 55 -17.95 17.57 10.49
C PRO A 55 -16.85 18.35 9.76
N ASP A 56 -16.71 19.64 10.04
CA ASP A 56 -15.69 20.51 9.42
C ASP A 56 -14.27 20.10 9.85
N ARG A 57 -14.06 19.81 11.13
CA ARG A 57 -12.79 19.27 11.62
C ARG A 57 -12.50 17.90 11.04
N PHE A 58 -13.48 17.01 11.02
CA PHE A 58 -13.34 15.68 10.44
C PHE A 58 -12.95 15.76 8.97
N SER A 59 -13.58 16.64 8.18
CA SER A 59 -13.25 16.83 6.77
C SER A 59 -11.82 17.34 6.56
N LEU A 60 -11.32 18.23 7.43
CA LEU A 60 -9.93 18.69 7.39
C LEU A 60 -8.94 17.59 7.76
N PHE A 61 -9.22 16.74 8.75
CA PHE A 61 -8.39 15.58 9.07
C PHE A 61 -8.33 14.57 7.90
N ILE A 62 -9.44 14.39 7.16
CA ILE A 62 -9.43 13.58 5.94
C ILE A 62 -8.47 14.18 4.90
N LEU A 63 -8.54 15.49 4.67
CA LEU A 63 -7.69 16.19 3.71
C LEU A 63 -6.20 16.13 4.12
N VAL A 64 -5.90 16.43 5.38
CA VAL A 64 -4.54 16.33 5.93
C VAL A 64 -4.01 14.89 5.82
N GLY A 65 -4.87 13.90 6.07
CA GLY A 65 -4.57 12.51 5.86
C GLY A 65 -4.20 12.17 4.42
N ALA A 66 -4.98 12.67 3.45
CA ALA A 66 -4.72 12.47 2.03
C ALA A 66 -3.39 13.10 1.60
N ILE A 67 -3.07 14.31 2.09
CA ILE A 67 -1.78 14.96 1.85
C ILE A 67 -0.64 14.11 2.44
N GLY A 68 -0.80 13.61 3.66
CA GLY A 68 0.17 12.72 4.30
C GLY A 68 0.40 11.42 3.52
N TYR A 69 -0.64 10.81 2.99
CA TYR A 69 -0.51 9.64 2.10
C TYR A 69 0.18 9.97 0.78
N SER A 70 0.07 11.18 0.25
CA SER A 70 0.76 11.57 -0.97
C SER A 70 2.28 11.62 -0.81
N LEU A 71 2.81 11.74 0.41
CA LEU A 71 4.25 11.62 0.67
C LEU A 71 4.78 10.20 0.37
N TRP A 72 3.92 9.20 0.18
CA TRP A 72 4.36 7.89 -0.32
C TRP A 72 4.97 7.95 -1.73
N LEU A 73 4.70 9.03 -2.48
CA LEU A 73 5.48 9.32 -3.69
C LEU A 73 6.98 9.41 -3.43
N CYS A 74 7.35 9.91 -2.25
CA CYS A 74 8.75 10.06 -1.88
C CYS A 74 9.46 8.71 -1.65
N ASP A 75 8.72 7.59 -1.54
CA ASP A 75 9.35 6.26 -1.55
C ASP A 75 9.99 5.96 -2.90
N LEU A 76 9.37 6.36 -4.02
CA LEU A 76 9.90 6.14 -5.36
C LEU A 76 10.46 4.72 -5.58
N GLY A 77 10.05 3.75 -4.76
CA GLY A 77 10.54 2.38 -4.75
C GLY A 77 11.87 2.16 -4.04
N LEU A 78 12.35 3.12 -3.23
CA LEU A 78 13.60 3.02 -2.47
C LEU A 78 13.59 1.78 -1.56
N ALA A 79 12.46 1.52 -0.87
CA ALA A 79 12.29 0.34 -0.02
C ALA A 79 12.45 -0.97 -0.79
N LYS A 80 11.96 -1.05 -2.04
CA LYS A 80 12.09 -2.25 -2.89
C LYS A 80 13.53 -2.46 -3.38
N ILE A 81 14.22 -1.38 -3.73
CA ILE A 81 15.62 -1.45 -4.19
C ILE A 81 16.50 -1.94 -3.04
N LEU A 82 16.34 -1.38 -1.84
CA LEU A 82 17.05 -1.82 -0.63
C LEU A 82 16.75 -3.28 -0.29
N PHE A 83 15.48 -3.69 -0.40
CA PHE A 83 15.08 -5.08 -0.21
C PHE A 83 15.89 -6.01 -1.11
N VAL A 84 15.97 -5.73 -2.42
CA VAL A 84 16.68 -6.58 -3.38
C VAL A 84 18.18 -6.68 -3.04
N GLN A 85 18.82 -5.55 -2.71
CA GLN A 85 20.24 -5.49 -2.38
C GLN A 85 20.53 -6.28 -1.09
N LEU A 86 19.81 -6.01 -0.02
CA LEU A 86 19.99 -6.70 1.27
C LEU A 86 19.62 -8.18 1.18
N ARG A 87 18.58 -8.54 0.44
CA ARG A 87 18.19 -9.93 0.24
C ARG A 87 19.27 -10.73 -0.48
N ALA A 88 19.86 -10.17 -1.54
CA ALA A 88 20.94 -10.80 -2.27
C ALA A 88 22.16 -11.03 -1.37
N ALA A 89 22.55 -10.03 -0.56
CA ALA A 89 23.64 -10.16 0.40
C ALA A 89 23.34 -11.23 1.47
N HIS A 90 22.15 -11.20 2.04
CA HIS A 90 21.71 -12.16 3.07
C HIS A 90 21.72 -13.60 2.58
N LEU A 91 21.20 -13.87 1.38
CA LEU A 91 21.19 -15.19 0.75
C LEU A 91 22.61 -15.69 0.42
N ALA A 92 23.55 -14.76 0.16
CA ALA A 92 24.96 -15.08 -0.03
C ALA A 92 25.74 -15.30 1.29
N GLY A 93 25.07 -15.22 2.43
CA GLY A 93 25.70 -15.29 3.75
C GLY A 93 26.65 -14.13 4.06
N LYS A 94 26.49 -12.99 3.39
CA LYS A 94 27.35 -11.81 3.51
C LYS A 94 26.57 -10.63 4.09
N THR A 95 27.28 -9.77 4.82
CA THR A 95 26.77 -8.44 5.20
C THR A 95 27.25 -7.43 4.18
N ASP A 96 26.34 -6.67 3.60
CA ASP A 96 26.68 -5.54 2.71
C ASP A 96 26.63 -4.24 3.52
N ALA A 97 27.79 -3.81 4.01
CA ALA A 97 27.94 -2.60 4.81
C ALA A 97 27.44 -1.35 4.07
N ARG A 98 27.58 -1.30 2.73
CA ARG A 98 27.07 -0.19 1.92
C ARG A 98 25.56 -0.19 1.88
N ALA A 99 24.93 -1.34 1.58
CA ALA A 99 23.47 -1.45 1.59
C ALA A 99 22.88 -1.16 2.97
N ALA A 100 23.53 -1.61 4.06
CA ALA A 100 23.13 -1.30 5.43
C ALA A 100 23.23 0.21 5.75
N SER A 101 24.27 0.89 5.29
CA SER A 101 24.42 2.34 5.45
C SER A 101 23.35 3.11 4.65
N GLN A 102 23.07 2.67 3.43
CA GLN A 102 22.02 3.23 2.58
C GLN A 102 20.62 3.00 3.18
N ALA A 103 20.36 1.82 3.78
CA ALA A 103 19.11 1.55 4.49
C ALA A 103 18.90 2.51 5.66
N THR A 104 19.95 2.76 6.45
CA THR A 104 19.90 3.75 7.53
C THR A 104 19.63 5.16 6.97
N ALA A 105 20.28 5.56 5.89
CA ALA A 105 20.09 6.86 5.27
C ALA A 105 18.66 7.07 4.77
N VAL A 106 18.04 6.05 4.16
CA VAL A 106 16.64 6.11 3.68
C VAL A 106 15.65 6.18 4.85
N ILE A 107 15.87 5.41 5.92
CA ILE A 107 15.01 5.49 7.12
C ILE A 107 15.08 6.88 7.76
N VAL A 108 16.29 7.43 7.92
CA VAL A 108 16.47 8.80 8.43
C VAL A 108 15.78 9.82 7.54
N PHE A 109 15.91 9.70 6.23
CA PHE A 109 15.22 10.56 5.27
C PHE A 109 13.70 10.53 5.46
N TYR A 110 13.09 9.37 5.62
CA TYR A 110 11.64 9.27 5.82
C TYR A 110 11.18 9.86 7.16
N VAL A 111 11.96 9.68 8.23
CA VAL A 111 11.66 10.30 9.53
C VAL A 111 11.77 11.83 9.45
N LEU A 112 12.80 12.35 8.77
CA LEU A 112 12.96 13.79 8.56
C LEU A 112 11.85 14.36 7.67
N LEU A 113 11.44 13.63 6.64
CA LEU A 113 10.33 14.02 5.79
C LEU A 113 9.00 14.07 6.58
N ALA A 114 8.75 13.09 7.45
CA ALA A 114 7.58 13.08 8.32
C ALA A 114 7.61 14.25 9.31
N ALA A 115 8.74 14.49 9.96
CA ALA A 115 8.91 15.59 10.91
C ALA A 115 8.79 16.97 10.23
N GLY A 116 9.47 17.15 9.10
CA GLY A 116 9.42 18.40 8.33
C GLY A 116 8.01 18.69 7.81
N GLY A 117 7.32 17.68 7.25
CA GLY A 117 5.95 17.81 6.80
C GLY A 117 4.97 18.13 7.94
N SER A 118 5.18 17.52 9.11
CA SER A 118 4.41 17.81 10.34
C SER A 118 4.59 19.28 10.79
N LEU A 119 5.81 19.78 10.79
CA LEU A 119 6.09 21.18 11.14
C LEU A 119 5.46 22.15 10.13
N VAL A 120 5.51 21.83 8.84
CA VAL A 120 4.84 22.64 7.79
C VAL A 120 3.33 22.61 8.00
N CYS A 121 2.74 21.45 8.25
CA CYS A 121 1.30 21.33 8.51
C CYS A 121 0.89 22.12 9.74
N PHE A 122 1.63 21.99 10.84
CA PHE A 122 1.43 22.80 12.05
C PHE A 122 1.50 24.30 11.74
N GLY A 123 2.55 24.76 11.07
CA GLY A 123 2.74 26.18 10.73
C GLY A 123 1.62 26.74 9.87
N LEU A 124 1.17 25.99 8.84
CA LEU A 124 0.07 26.39 7.97
C LEU A 124 -1.27 26.52 8.73
N MET A 125 -1.50 25.65 9.72
CA MET A 125 -2.69 25.73 10.55
C MET A 125 -2.61 26.82 11.62
N ALA A 126 -1.44 27.02 12.22
CA ALA A 126 -1.21 28.03 13.26
C ALA A 126 -1.36 29.49 12.77
N VAL A 127 -1.09 29.75 11.47
CA VAL A 127 -1.29 31.10 10.89
C VAL A 127 -2.72 31.39 10.49
N ARG A 128 -3.64 30.43 10.58
CA ARG A 128 -5.05 30.61 10.26
C ARG A 128 -5.82 31.11 11.50
N PRO A 129 -6.50 32.28 11.44
CA PRO A 129 -7.22 32.81 12.60
C PRO A 129 -8.35 31.92 13.13
N SER A 130 -8.85 31.01 12.30
CA SER A 130 -9.94 30.09 12.64
C SER A 130 -9.53 28.91 13.52
N PHE A 131 -8.20 28.69 13.73
CA PHE A 131 -7.68 27.57 14.50
C PHE A 131 -6.92 28.05 15.74
N SER A 132 -7.14 27.32 16.85
CA SER A 132 -6.33 27.51 18.05
C SER A 132 -4.96 26.85 17.86
N LEU A 133 -4.00 27.20 18.71
CA LEU A 133 -2.70 26.55 18.73
C LEU A 133 -2.80 25.03 19.03
N LEU A 134 -3.80 24.64 19.82
CA LEU A 134 -4.08 23.23 20.10
C LEU A 134 -4.56 22.51 18.83
N ASP A 135 -5.43 23.13 18.04
CA ASP A 135 -5.87 22.58 16.76
C ASP A 135 -4.71 22.39 15.78
N ALA A 136 -3.85 23.41 15.67
CA ALA A 136 -2.66 23.32 14.83
C ALA A 136 -1.73 22.17 15.27
N THR A 137 -1.57 21.98 16.59
CA THR A 137 -0.81 20.86 17.15
C THR A 137 -1.42 19.52 16.77
N ASP A 138 -2.74 19.37 16.89
CA ASP A 138 -3.45 18.16 16.51
C ASP A 138 -3.25 17.82 15.03
N PHE A 139 -3.36 18.80 14.12
CA PHE A 139 -3.09 18.59 12.71
C PHE A 139 -1.64 18.18 12.43
N GLY A 140 -0.66 18.82 13.07
CA GLY A 140 0.75 18.47 12.97
C GLY A 140 1.03 17.04 13.45
N LEU A 141 0.54 16.67 14.63
CA LEU A 141 0.69 15.32 15.19
C LEU A 141 -0.01 14.25 14.34
N PHE A 142 -1.18 14.56 13.79
CA PHE A 142 -1.90 13.64 12.90
C PHE A 142 -1.15 13.43 11.59
N PHE A 143 -0.61 14.50 11.01
CA PHE A 143 0.21 14.42 9.81
C PHE A 143 1.47 13.55 10.06
N PHE A 144 2.15 13.75 11.18
CA PHE A 144 3.30 12.93 11.58
C PHE A 144 2.91 11.44 11.72
N TYR A 145 1.81 11.17 12.43
CA TYR A 145 1.26 9.82 12.61
C TYR A 145 1.02 9.09 11.29
N ILE A 146 0.47 9.78 10.27
CA ILE A 146 0.19 9.17 8.98
C ILE A 146 1.48 8.98 8.17
N THR A 147 2.38 9.95 8.16
CA THR A 147 3.58 9.91 7.32
C THR A 147 4.63 8.93 7.82
N LEU A 148 4.64 8.61 9.13
CA LEU A 148 5.47 7.54 9.69
C LEU A 148 5.18 6.15 9.07
N ASN A 149 4.02 5.96 8.45
CA ASN A 149 3.75 4.71 7.70
C ASN A 149 4.76 4.49 6.57
N LEU A 150 5.35 5.53 5.98
CA LEU A 150 6.40 5.40 4.97
C LEU A 150 7.65 4.72 5.56
N THR A 151 8.11 5.20 6.73
CA THR A 151 9.19 4.57 7.49
C THR A 151 8.88 3.11 7.80
N TRP A 152 7.63 2.83 8.20
CA TRP A 152 7.18 1.51 8.59
C TRP A 152 7.18 0.50 7.43
N VAL A 153 6.73 0.91 6.25
CA VAL A 153 6.76 0.07 5.04
C VAL A 153 8.21 -0.25 4.63
N CYS A 154 9.12 0.71 4.77
CA CYS A 154 10.54 0.46 4.53
C CYS A 154 11.11 -0.55 5.54
N LEU A 155 10.88 -0.37 6.84
CA LEU A 155 11.29 -1.31 7.89
C LEU A 155 10.75 -2.73 7.65
N ARG A 156 9.51 -2.83 7.15
CA ARG A 156 8.94 -4.12 6.72
C ARG A 156 9.77 -4.77 5.63
N SER A 157 10.08 -4.02 4.59
CA SER A 157 10.85 -4.53 3.45
C SER A 157 12.23 -5.01 3.89
N LEU A 158 12.91 -4.24 4.76
CA LEU A 158 14.21 -4.61 5.33
C LEU A 158 14.11 -5.87 6.21
N SER A 159 13.06 -5.97 7.05
CA SER A 159 12.84 -7.14 7.91
C SER A 159 12.60 -8.42 7.09
N ILE A 160 11.85 -8.33 5.99
CA ILE A 160 11.64 -9.45 5.08
C ILE A 160 12.97 -9.84 4.39
N ALA A 161 13.81 -8.86 4.05
CA ALA A 161 15.09 -9.11 3.38
C ALA A 161 16.05 -9.97 4.23
N VAL A 162 15.97 -9.89 5.56
CA VAL A 162 16.83 -10.60 6.51
C VAL A 162 16.10 -11.67 7.33
N ASP A 163 14.97 -12.17 6.81
CA ASP A 163 14.13 -13.23 7.40
C ASP A 163 13.56 -12.91 8.81
N GLU A 164 13.47 -11.63 9.19
CA GLU A 164 12.87 -11.16 10.45
C GLU A 164 11.39 -10.76 10.30
N TYR A 165 10.71 -11.29 9.29
CA TYR A 165 9.33 -10.95 8.96
C TYR A 165 8.33 -11.31 10.08
N VAL A 166 8.55 -12.41 10.82
CA VAL A 166 7.67 -12.82 11.94
C VAL A 166 7.75 -11.80 13.09
N PHE A 167 8.95 -11.31 13.40
CA PHE A 167 9.14 -10.26 14.41
C PHE A 167 8.41 -8.98 13.98
N TYR A 168 8.56 -8.58 12.71
CA TYR A 168 7.87 -7.41 12.19
C TYR A 168 6.34 -7.54 12.22
N GLU A 169 5.78 -8.68 11.82
CA GLU A 169 4.32 -8.90 11.84
C GLU A 169 3.77 -8.89 13.28
N LYS A 170 4.55 -9.32 14.28
CA LYS A 170 4.18 -9.17 15.71
C LYS A 170 4.12 -7.69 16.11
N LEU A 171 5.12 -6.89 15.72
CA LEU A 171 5.11 -5.44 15.98
C LEU A 171 3.93 -4.77 15.27
N GLU A 172 3.60 -5.19 14.02
CA GLU A 172 2.45 -4.69 13.29
C GLU A 172 1.13 -5.00 14.00
N LEU A 173 0.99 -6.20 14.56
CA LEU A 173 -0.19 -6.57 15.35
C LEU A 173 -0.30 -5.68 16.60
N VAL A 174 0.80 -5.49 17.35
CA VAL A 174 0.84 -4.59 18.51
C VAL A 174 0.43 -3.17 18.11
N ARG A 175 0.95 -2.68 17.00
CA ARG A 175 0.59 -1.37 16.44
C ARG A 175 -0.91 -1.25 16.18
N ARG A 176 -1.50 -2.25 15.53
CA ARG A 176 -2.93 -2.25 15.18
C ARG A 176 -3.81 -2.28 16.42
N VAL A 177 -3.50 -3.19 17.34
CA VAL A 177 -4.25 -3.33 18.60
C VAL A 177 -4.12 -2.07 19.45
N GLY A 178 -2.90 -1.55 19.61
CA GLY A 178 -2.63 -0.35 20.41
C GLY A 178 -3.35 0.89 19.83
N ASN A 179 -3.24 1.13 18.52
CA ASN A 179 -3.93 2.23 17.89
C ASN A 179 -5.46 2.06 17.94
N MET A 180 -5.98 0.84 17.80
CA MET A 180 -7.42 0.59 17.90
C MET A 180 -7.92 0.87 19.31
N ALA A 181 -7.17 0.44 20.34
CA ALA A 181 -7.50 0.71 21.74
C ALA A 181 -7.53 2.21 22.06
N THR A 182 -6.51 2.96 21.59
CA THR A 182 -6.46 4.43 21.80
C THR A 182 -7.55 5.17 21.04
N ILE A 183 -7.90 4.75 19.82
CA ILE A 183 -9.02 5.32 19.07
C ILE A 183 -10.35 5.04 19.79
N LEU A 184 -10.59 3.81 20.24
CA LEU A 184 -11.82 3.46 20.96
C LEU A 184 -11.93 4.17 22.31
N ALA A 185 -10.81 4.44 22.97
CA ALA A 185 -10.78 5.21 24.23
C ALA A 185 -11.32 6.66 24.06
N MET A 186 -11.30 7.21 22.85
CA MET A 186 -11.93 8.51 22.58
C MET A 186 -13.46 8.48 22.78
N LEU A 187 -14.11 7.34 22.56
CA LEU A 187 -15.57 7.19 22.80
C LEU A 187 -15.94 7.26 24.28
N ILE A 188 -14.97 6.99 25.17
CA ILE A 188 -15.15 7.06 26.62
C ILE A 188 -14.50 8.30 27.24
N GLY A 189 -14.15 9.29 26.41
CA GLY A 189 -13.70 10.61 26.86
C GLY A 189 -12.21 10.88 26.76
N LEU A 190 -11.39 10.02 26.16
CA LEU A 190 -9.99 10.36 25.90
C LEU A 190 -9.91 11.56 24.95
N PRO A 191 -9.21 12.66 25.30
CA PRO A 191 -9.04 13.80 24.41
C PRO A 191 -8.34 13.42 23.09
N PHE A 192 -8.72 14.06 21.98
CA PHE A 192 -8.16 13.79 20.66
C PHE A 192 -6.62 13.98 20.63
N THR A 193 -6.12 15.04 21.25
CA THR A 193 -4.67 15.28 21.39
C THR A 193 -3.96 14.15 22.14
N ALA A 194 -4.58 13.63 23.21
CA ALA A 194 -4.00 12.50 23.99
C ALA A 194 -3.94 11.21 23.12
N PHE A 195 -4.97 10.95 22.31
CA PHE A 195 -4.92 9.87 21.31
C PHE A 195 -3.75 10.05 20.35
N LEU A 196 -3.56 11.25 19.79
CA LEU A 196 -2.47 11.51 18.85
C LEU A 196 -1.09 11.36 19.50
N VAL A 197 -0.89 11.92 20.69
CA VAL A 197 0.36 11.77 21.46
C VAL A 197 0.63 10.29 21.76
N GLY A 198 -0.36 9.57 22.29
CA GLY A 198 -0.22 8.16 22.62
C GLY A 198 0.11 7.30 21.40
N SER A 199 -0.55 7.56 20.26
CA SER A 199 -0.29 6.87 18.99
C SER A 199 1.13 7.16 18.46
N ASN A 200 1.60 8.40 18.53
CA ASN A 200 2.96 8.77 18.10
C ASN A 200 4.03 8.18 19.03
N VAL A 201 3.79 8.12 20.34
CA VAL A 201 4.67 7.44 21.29
C VAL A 201 4.75 5.94 20.99
N LEU A 202 3.61 5.30 20.79
CA LEU A 202 3.56 3.89 20.36
C LEU A 202 4.37 3.68 19.07
N TRP A 203 4.21 4.55 18.07
CA TRP A 203 5.00 4.52 16.84
C TRP A 203 6.50 4.60 17.09
N ALA A 204 6.95 5.57 17.92
CA ALA A 204 8.35 5.74 18.24
C ALA A 204 8.94 4.47 18.89
N MET A 205 8.21 3.86 19.82
CA MET A 205 8.62 2.61 20.47
C MET A 205 8.76 1.45 19.48
N LEU A 206 7.79 1.30 18.58
CA LEU A 206 7.78 0.20 17.60
C LEU A 206 8.87 0.40 16.54
N VAL A 207 9.04 1.61 16.02
CA VAL A 207 10.10 1.95 15.06
C VAL A 207 11.48 1.71 15.69
N THR A 208 11.69 2.16 16.93
CA THR A 208 12.95 1.92 17.66
C THR A 208 13.22 0.43 17.84
N SER A 209 12.19 -0.36 18.19
CA SER A 209 12.32 -1.81 18.34
C SER A 209 12.68 -2.49 17.01
N ALA A 210 12.05 -2.09 15.90
CA ALA A 210 12.36 -2.61 14.58
C ALA A 210 13.78 -2.24 14.13
N VAL A 211 14.19 -0.98 14.32
CA VAL A 211 15.54 -0.50 14.00
C VAL A 211 16.58 -1.25 14.83
N ALA A 212 16.39 -1.40 16.15
CA ALA A 212 17.31 -2.15 17.03
C ALA A 212 17.50 -3.60 16.55
N LYS A 213 16.41 -4.26 16.13
CA LYS A 213 16.46 -5.60 15.57
C LYS A 213 17.23 -5.66 14.25
N LEU A 214 17.01 -4.71 13.34
CA LEU A 214 17.70 -4.64 12.05
C LEU A 214 19.20 -4.30 12.21
N LEU A 215 19.55 -3.46 13.17
CA LEU A 215 20.95 -3.19 13.54
C LEU A 215 21.64 -4.47 14.03
N SER A 216 20.99 -5.26 14.90
CA SER A 216 21.54 -6.52 15.40
C SER A 216 21.73 -7.58 14.32
N ARG A 217 21.02 -7.47 13.18
CA ARG A 217 21.14 -8.34 12.02
C ARG A 217 22.08 -7.81 10.94
N GLY A 218 22.69 -6.65 11.15
CA GLY A 218 23.56 -6.01 10.17
C GLY A 218 22.83 -5.50 8.90
N ALA A 219 21.51 -5.41 8.95
CA ALA A 219 20.69 -4.86 7.85
C ALA A 219 20.64 -3.33 7.86
N MET A 220 21.08 -2.70 8.95
CA MET A 220 21.26 -1.26 9.10
C MET A 220 22.61 -0.97 9.75
N ALA A 221 23.17 0.19 9.47
CA ALA A 221 24.40 0.66 10.07
C ALA A 221 24.12 1.64 11.23
N PRO A 222 24.87 1.57 12.34
CA PRO A 222 24.64 2.46 13.50
C PRO A 222 25.08 3.90 13.27
N GLN A 223 25.81 4.16 12.16
CA GLN A 223 26.41 5.48 11.89
C GLN A 223 25.42 6.38 11.14
N LEU A 224 25.08 7.52 11.76
CA LEU A 224 24.28 8.58 11.13
C LEU A 224 25.12 9.61 10.40
N ARG A 225 26.45 9.62 10.65
CA ARG A 225 27.35 10.58 9.98
C ARG A 225 27.43 10.30 8.48
N GLY A 226 27.22 11.34 7.69
CA GLY A 226 27.29 11.24 6.23
C GLY A 226 26.03 10.67 5.56
N PHE A 227 24.89 10.55 6.29
CA PHE A 227 23.65 10.02 5.73
C PHE A 227 23.23 10.71 4.42
N ALA A 228 23.39 12.03 4.32
CA ALA A 228 23.03 12.78 3.10
C ALA A 228 23.91 12.37 1.90
N ARG A 229 25.19 12.09 2.12
CA ARG A 229 26.09 11.59 1.08
C ARG A 229 25.69 10.18 0.64
N GLU A 230 25.40 9.29 1.59
CA GLU A 230 24.95 7.90 1.29
C GLU A 230 23.60 7.91 0.57
N LEU A 231 22.67 8.76 0.99
CA LEU A 231 21.38 8.96 0.31
C LEU A 231 21.57 9.46 -1.13
N MET A 232 22.41 10.46 -1.34
CA MET A 232 22.70 11.00 -2.67
C MET A 232 23.36 9.95 -3.55
N ALA A 233 24.34 9.21 -3.02
CA ALA A 233 24.99 8.11 -3.74
C ALA A 233 23.99 7.01 -4.12
N PHE A 234 23.03 6.70 -3.21
CA PHE A 234 21.96 5.74 -3.49
C PHE A 234 21.04 6.22 -4.62
N PHE A 235 20.62 7.48 -4.59
CA PHE A 235 19.82 8.08 -5.67
C PHE A 235 20.56 8.03 -7.01
N GLN A 236 21.82 8.48 -7.05
CA GLN A 236 22.62 8.50 -8.28
C GLN A 236 22.81 7.11 -8.87
N THR A 237 23.10 6.12 -8.03
CA THR A 237 23.33 4.73 -8.47
C THR A 237 22.04 4.07 -8.97
N ASN A 238 20.87 4.42 -8.41
CA ASN A 238 19.61 3.75 -8.70
C ASN A 238 18.62 4.62 -9.47
N MET A 239 19.02 5.77 -10.01
CA MET A 239 18.14 6.76 -10.64
C MET A 239 17.15 6.16 -11.65
N GLN A 240 17.63 5.25 -12.51
CA GLN A 240 16.78 4.63 -13.53
C GLN A 240 15.69 3.72 -12.94
N SER A 241 16.04 2.96 -11.89
CA SER A 241 15.10 2.10 -11.17
C SER A 241 14.08 2.93 -10.39
N ILE A 242 14.53 4.02 -9.77
CA ILE A 242 13.72 5.00 -9.05
C ILE A 242 12.72 5.67 -10.00
N ALA A 243 13.15 6.13 -11.17
CA ALA A 243 12.27 6.77 -12.15
C ALA A 243 11.16 5.82 -12.63
N ARG A 244 11.47 4.55 -12.88
CA ARG A 244 10.49 3.54 -13.29
C ARG A 244 9.50 3.20 -12.17
N SER A 245 9.99 3.03 -10.94
CA SER A 245 9.16 2.75 -9.79
C SER A 245 8.29 3.96 -9.41
N GLY A 246 8.84 5.17 -9.54
CA GLY A 246 8.13 6.41 -9.29
C GLY A 246 6.94 6.63 -10.23
N THR A 247 7.04 6.23 -11.50
CA THR A 247 5.90 6.31 -12.45
C THR A 247 4.73 5.46 -11.98
N PHE A 248 4.99 4.27 -11.45
CA PHE A 248 3.94 3.42 -10.89
C PHE A 248 3.31 4.03 -9.62
N ALA A 249 4.14 4.49 -8.68
CA ALA A 249 3.67 5.14 -7.46
C ALA A 249 2.87 6.42 -7.76
N LEU A 250 3.28 7.19 -8.76
CA LEU A 250 2.55 8.38 -9.23
C LEU A 250 1.15 7.99 -9.72
N SER A 251 1.04 6.92 -10.51
CA SER A 251 -0.25 6.43 -11.00
C SER A 251 -1.20 6.04 -9.87
N ASP A 252 -0.69 5.34 -8.86
CA ASP A 252 -1.48 4.94 -7.68
C ASP A 252 -2.01 6.16 -6.92
N ILE A 253 -1.20 7.22 -6.77
CA ILE A 253 -1.66 8.43 -6.10
C ILE A 253 -2.75 9.15 -6.90
N PHE A 254 -2.60 9.26 -8.20
CA PHE A 254 -3.65 9.85 -9.04
C PHE A 254 -4.95 9.03 -9.00
N ILE A 255 -4.85 7.72 -8.87
CA ILE A 255 -6.04 6.86 -8.75
C ILE A 255 -6.66 6.97 -7.34
N TYR A 256 -5.88 6.88 -6.26
CA TYR A 256 -6.43 6.69 -4.92
C TYR A 256 -6.45 7.94 -4.04
N THR A 257 -5.65 8.97 -4.36
CA THR A 257 -5.50 10.15 -3.49
C THR A 257 -5.95 11.44 -4.17
N PHE A 258 -5.82 11.56 -5.48
CA PHE A 258 -6.22 12.75 -6.23
C PHE A 258 -7.68 13.19 -5.97
N PRO A 259 -8.68 12.29 -5.87
CA PRO A 259 -10.05 12.67 -5.54
C PRO A 259 -10.18 13.48 -4.24
N TYR A 260 -9.30 13.24 -3.26
CA TYR A 260 -9.31 13.98 -2.00
C TYR A 260 -8.87 15.45 -2.13
N TYR A 261 -8.16 15.80 -3.18
CA TYR A 261 -7.81 17.19 -3.48
C TYR A 261 -8.91 17.89 -4.27
N VAL A 262 -9.51 17.14 -5.20
CA VAL A 262 -10.53 17.71 -6.08
C VAL A 262 -11.86 17.93 -5.36
N VAL A 263 -12.29 16.96 -4.55
CA VAL A 263 -13.60 17.03 -3.88
C VAL A 263 -13.74 18.26 -2.98
N PRO A 264 -12.79 18.62 -2.11
CA PRO A 264 -12.86 19.85 -1.33
C PRO A 264 -12.88 21.12 -2.18
N TRP A 265 -12.15 21.10 -3.30
CA TRP A 265 -12.07 22.24 -4.21
C TRP A 265 -13.35 22.42 -5.04
N ALA A 266 -13.93 21.34 -5.56
CA ALA A 266 -15.04 21.37 -6.47
C ALA A 266 -16.42 21.35 -5.75
N PHE A 267 -16.52 20.62 -4.66
CA PHE A 267 -17.78 20.37 -3.95
C PHE A 267 -17.81 20.95 -2.52
N GLY A 268 -16.69 21.54 -2.06
CA GLY A 268 -16.54 22.08 -0.72
C GLY A 268 -16.13 21.05 0.33
N LEU A 269 -15.77 21.58 1.50
CA LEU A 269 -15.52 20.78 2.71
C LEU A 269 -16.84 20.31 3.35
N GLY A 270 -16.77 19.33 4.25
CA GLY A 270 -17.91 18.79 4.97
C GLY A 270 -18.45 17.50 4.35
N ALA A 271 -19.75 17.38 4.13
CA ALA A 271 -20.40 16.15 3.69
C ALA A 271 -19.79 15.49 2.44
N PRO A 272 -19.43 16.22 1.36
CA PRO A 272 -18.86 15.58 0.16
C PRO A 272 -17.58 14.79 0.42
N ILE A 273 -16.62 15.35 1.18
CA ILE A 273 -15.36 14.67 1.47
C ILE A 273 -15.54 13.53 2.48
N ILE A 274 -16.54 13.63 3.38
CA ILE A 274 -16.89 12.57 4.34
C ILE A 274 -17.51 11.38 3.58
N ILE A 275 -18.37 11.62 2.60
CA ILE A 275 -18.94 10.59 1.73
C ILE A 275 -17.84 9.91 0.92
N LEU A 276 -16.93 10.69 0.33
CA LEU A 276 -15.77 10.18 -0.37
C LEU A 276 -14.94 9.27 0.54
N GLU A 277 -14.60 9.74 1.75
CA GLU A 277 -13.79 8.96 2.70
C GLU A 277 -14.48 7.65 3.10
N ALA A 278 -15.77 7.67 3.41
CA ALA A 278 -16.50 6.44 3.76
C ALA A 278 -16.49 5.42 2.61
N THR A 279 -16.71 5.90 1.37
CA THR A 279 -16.68 5.09 0.16
C THR A 279 -15.27 4.50 -0.07
N PHE A 280 -14.25 5.34 -0.02
CA PHE A 280 -12.85 4.92 -0.25
C PHE A 280 -12.27 4.10 0.89
N ARG A 281 -12.77 4.24 2.10
CA ARG A 281 -12.36 3.43 3.25
C ARG A 281 -12.78 1.97 3.07
N ILE A 282 -14.03 1.74 2.64
CA ILE A 282 -14.52 0.39 2.30
C ILE A 282 -13.75 -0.17 1.11
N PHE A 283 -13.59 0.63 0.06
CA PHE A 283 -12.88 0.26 -1.17
C PHE A 283 -11.41 -0.13 -0.91
N ARG A 284 -10.64 0.71 -0.20
CA ARG A 284 -9.24 0.42 0.16
C ARG A 284 -9.12 -0.75 1.13
N GLY A 285 -10.09 -0.90 2.04
CA GLY A 285 -10.13 -2.05 2.95
C GLY A 285 -10.30 -3.36 2.19
N ALA A 286 -11.16 -3.40 1.18
CA ALA A 286 -11.30 -4.54 0.30
C ALA A 286 -10.00 -4.85 -0.46
N SER A 287 -9.29 -3.81 -0.96
CA SER A 287 -7.99 -3.97 -1.63
C SER A 287 -6.96 -4.69 -0.75
N VAL A 288 -6.91 -4.37 0.56
CA VAL A 288 -6.00 -5.03 1.51
C VAL A 288 -6.31 -6.53 1.62
N ILE A 289 -7.60 -6.89 1.69
CA ILE A 289 -8.05 -8.28 1.79
C ILE A 289 -7.76 -9.03 0.48
N TYR A 290 -8.05 -8.41 -0.67
CA TYR A 290 -7.78 -9.02 -1.99
C TYR A 290 -6.27 -9.21 -2.22
N THR A 291 -5.44 -8.26 -1.83
CA THR A 291 -3.97 -8.40 -1.88
C THR A 291 -3.51 -9.58 -1.04
N ALA A 292 -4.02 -9.72 0.19
CA ALA A 292 -3.67 -10.85 1.04
C ALA A 292 -4.10 -12.21 0.45
N ALA A 293 -5.26 -12.27 -0.21
CA ALA A 293 -5.73 -13.46 -0.92
C ALA A 293 -4.86 -13.79 -2.15
N CYS A 294 -4.47 -12.77 -2.93
CA CYS A 294 -3.57 -12.94 -4.07
C CYS A 294 -2.18 -13.42 -3.64
N ASP A 295 -1.66 -12.93 -2.50
CA ASP A 295 -0.36 -13.32 -1.96
C ASP A 295 -0.25 -14.85 -1.75
N LEU A 296 -1.36 -15.52 -1.43
CA LEU A 296 -1.41 -16.99 -1.27
C LEU A 296 -1.19 -17.74 -2.58
N ALA A 297 -1.52 -17.15 -3.72
CA ALA A 297 -1.38 -17.77 -5.04
C ALA A 297 0.03 -17.56 -5.65
N ILE A 298 0.82 -16.61 -5.14
CA ILE A 298 2.13 -16.23 -5.68
C ILE A 298 3.07 -17.43 -5.85
N PRO A 299 3.25 -18.33 -4.85
CA PRO A 299 4.16 -19.46 -5.02
C PRO A 299 3.74 -20.41 -6.15
N GLY A 300 2.43 -20.61 -6.34
CA GLY A 300 1.88 -21.40 -7.43
C GLY A 300 2.08 -20.73 -8.80
N GLN A 301 1.77 -19.44 -8.88
CA GLN A 301 1.94 -18.65 -10.10
C GLN A 301 3.41 -18.58 -10.54
N THR A 302 4.34 -18.32 -9.63
CA THR A 302 5.77 -18.24 -9.95
C THR A 302 6.34 -19.58 -10.40
N ARG A 303 5.92 -20.72 -9.81
CA ARG A 303 6.29 -22.05 -10.28
C ARG A 303 5.74 -22.35 -11.67
N ALA A 304 4.46 -22.04 -11.92
CA ALA A 304 3.82 -22.22 -13.21
C ALA A 304 4.52 -21.38 -14.31
N LEU A 305 4.90 -20.15 -13.98
CA LEU A 305 5.65 -19.27 -14.87
C LEU A 305 7.05 -19.85 -15.17
N ALA A 306 7.75 -20.34 -14.17
CA ALA A 306 9.09 -20.96 -14.35
C ALA A 306 9.01 -22.25 -15.18
N ALA A 307 7.98 -23.07 -14.95
CA ALA A 307 7.71 -24.30 -15.68
C ALA A 307 7.09 -24.07 -17.08
N ARG A 308 6.64 -22.85 -17.39
CA ARG A 308 5.86 -22.49 -18.59
C ARG A 308 4.57 -23.32 -18.71
N ASP A 309 3.96 -23.61 -17.60
CA ASP A 309 2.70 -24.34 -17.53
C ASP A 309 1.53 -23.37 -17.50
N ALA A 310 0.94 -23.11 -18.68
CA ALA A 310 -0.19 -22.22 -18.82
C ALA A 310 -1.43 -22.72 -18.09
N ALA A 311 -1.65 -24.04 -18.04
CA ALA A 311 -2.82 -24.63 -17.38
C ALA A 311 -2.71 -24.42 -15.86
N MET A 312 -1.54 -24.70 -15.27
CA MET A 312 -1.26 -24.44 -13.87
C MET A 312 -1.34 -22.94 -13.55
N LEU A 313 -0.85 -22.06 -14.45
CA LEU A 313 -0.92 -20.61 -14.27
C LEU A 313 -2.36 -20.10 -14.24
N VAL A 314 -3.20 -20.55 -15.17
CA VAL A 314 -4.64 -20.24 -15.18
C VAL A 314 -5.30 -20.76 -13.90
N ARG A 315 -5.05 -22.03 -13.53
CA ARG A 315 -5.61 -22.62 -12.32
C ARG A 315 -5.27 -21.85 -11.07
N THR A 316 -4.00 -21.48 -10.88
CA THR A 316 -3.55 -20.71 -9.69
C THR A 316 -4.11 -19.29 -9.68
N THR A 317 -4.29 -18.67 -10.87
CA THR A 317 -4.93 -17.36 -10.99
C THR A 317 -6.42 -17.43 -10.67
N LEU A 318 -7.12 -18.50 -11.11
CA LEU A 318 -8.52 -18.72 -10.76
C LEU A 318 -8.71 -19.00 -9.26
N ILE A 319 -7.76 -19.70 -8.62
CA ILE A 319 -7.76 -19.86 -7.15
C ILE A 319 -7.63 -18.50 -6.46
N ALA A 320 -6.72 -17.62 -6.90
CA ALA A 320 -6.61 -16.27 -6.38
C ALA A 320 -7.93 -15.49 -6.53
N ALA A 321 -8.54 -15.55 -7.71
CA ALA A 321 -9.84 -14.92 -7.97
C ALA A 321 -10.94 -15.49 -7.07
N ALA A 322 -11.04 -16.80 -6.91
CA ALA A 322 -12.01 -17.45 -6.04
C ALA A 322 -11.85 -17.05 -4.57
N LEU A 323 -10.60 -16.96 -4.08
CA LEU A 323 -10.30 -16.49 -2.73
C LEU A 323 -10.71 -15.02 -2.53
N CYS A 324 -10.61 -14.17 -3.56
CA CYS A 324 -11.08 -12.80 -3.53
C CYS A 324 -12.61 -12.69 -3.63
N CYS A 325 -13.27 -13.63 -4.34
CA CYS A 325 -14.73 -13.60 -4.52
C CYS A 325 -15.51 -13.73 -3.20
N LEU A 326 -15.03 -14.52 -2.24
CA LEU A 326 -15.73 -14.69 -0.96
C LEU A 326 -15.86 -13.37 -0.18
N PRO A 327 -14.77 -12.64 0.13
CA PRO A 327 -14.89 -11.34 0.80
C PRO A 327 -15.59 -10.29 -0.08
N ALA A 328 -15.47 -10.35 -1.41
CA ALA A 328 -16.20 -9.47 -2.31
C ALA A 328 -17.71 -9.70 -2.23
N ALA A 329 -18.15 -10.97 -2.29
CA ALA A 329 -19.57 -11.32 -2.18
C ALA A 329 -20.14 -10.90 -0.83
N PHE A 330 -19.39 -11.10 0.27
CA PHE A 330 -19.78 -10.64 1.59
C PHE A 330 -19.94 -9.12 1.66
N ALA A 331 -18.94 -8.36 1.16
CA ALA A 331 -18.97 -6.90 1.17
C ALA A 331 -20.09 -6.34 0.28
N CYS A 332 -20.26 -6.90 -0.93
CA CYS A 332 -21.36 -6.52 -1.82
C CYS A 332 -22.72 -6.87 -1.24
N GLY A 333 -22.87 -8.06 -0.63
CA GLY A 333 -24.11 -8.45 0.05
C GLY A 333 -24.44 -7.50 1.20
N LEU A 334 -23.47 -7.19 2.06
CA LEU A 334 -23.65 -6.22 3.15
C LEU A 334 -24.08 -4.84 2.63
N LEU A 335 -23.48 -4.37 1.54
CA LEU A 335 -23.84 -3.11 0.91
C LEU A 335 -25.24 -3.14 0.30
N ILE A 336 -25.63 -4.21 -0.38
CA ILE A 336 -26.93 -4.32 -1.04
C ILE A 336 -28.06 -4.38 0.00
N PHE A 337 -27.87 -5.18 1.07
CA PHE A 337 -28.94 -5.42 2.04
C PHE A 337 -28.92 -4.49 3.25
N ALA A 338 -27.78 -3.90 3.61
CA ALA A 338 -27.60 -3.15 4.84
C ALA A 338 -26.82 -1.83 4.66
N SER A 339 -26.74 -1.25 3.45
CA SER A 339 -25.93 -0.02 3.21
C SER A 339 -26.37 1.14 4.08
N LYS A 340 -27.67 1.39 4.21
CA LYS A 340 -28.21 2.48 5.04
C LYS A 340 -27.75 2.34 6.50
N GLN A 341 -27.87 1.13 7.05
CA GLN A 341 -27.48 0.84 8.43
C GLN A 341 -25.95 0.94 8.59
N LEU A 342 -25.19 0.42 7.61
CA LEU A 342 -23.73 0.49 7.62
C LEU A 342 -23.23 1.93 7.60
N PHE A 343 -23.71 2.75 6.69
CA PHE A 343 -23.30 4.16 6.62
C PHE A 343 -23.79 4.98 7.81
N ALA A 344 -25.01 4.75 8.29
CA ALA A 344 -25.50 5.38 9.51
C ALA A 344 -24.66 4.96 10.73
N PHE A 345 -24.27 3.70 10.82
CA PHE A 345 -23.38 3.23 11.86
C PHE A 345 -21.98 3.86 11.76
N LEU A 346 -21.42 3.96 10.57
CA LEU A 346 -20.06 4.52 10.36
C LEU A 346 -20.01 6.03 10.58
N LEU A 347 -20.97 6.78 10.05
CA LEU A 347 -20.90 8.24 9.98
C LEU A 347 -21.79 8.95 11.02
N GLY A 348 -22.77 8.26 11.58
CA GLY A 348 -23.70 8.88 12.52
C GLY A 348 -24.41 10.08 11.90
N SER A 349 -24.28 11.26 12.56
CA SER A 349 -24.83 12.54 12.10
C SER A 349 -23.86 13.34 11.23
N ALA A 350 -22.63 12.88 11.02
CA ALA A 350 -21.61 13.65 10.31
C ALA A 350 -21.91 13.84 8.81
N ALA A 351 -22.53 12.84 8.17
CA ALA A 351 -23.02 12.93 6.80
C ALA A 351 -24.06 11.83 6.50
N THR A 352 -25.01 12.15 5.60
CA THR A 352 -25.94 11.17 5.05
C THR A 352 -25.48 10.75 3.67
N VAL A 353 -25.22 9.44 3.49
CA VAL A 353 -24.80 8.89 2.19
C VAL A 353 -26.01 8.62 1.33
N PRO A 354 -26.10 9.21 0.12
CA PRO A 354 -27.18 8.94 -0.81
C PRO A 354 -27.25 7.45 -1.21
N PRO A 355 -28.44 6.83 -1.31
CA PRO A 355 -28.57 5.41 -1.68
C PRO A 355 -27.91 5.05 -3.02
N THR A 356 -27.83 6.02 -3.93
CA THR A 356 -27.18 5.90 -5.25
C THR A 356 -25.66 5.64 -5.19
N VAL A 357 -25.00 5.93 -4.07
CA VAL A 357 -23.58 5.60 -3.85
C VAL A 357 -23.36 4.08 -3.72
N THR A 358 -24.36 3.37 -3.19
CA THR A 358 -24.25 1.90 -2.97
C THR A 358 -23.92 1.12 -4.25
N PRO A 359 -24.69 1.23 -5.35
CA PRO A 359 -24.37 0.49 -6.58
C PRO A 359 -23.02 0.92 -7.17
N ILE A 360 -22.64 2.19 -7.05
CA ILE A 360 -21.33 2.68 -7.50
C ILE A 360 -20.21 1.97 -6.72
N LEU A 361 -20.34 1.88 -5.40
CA LEU A 361 -19.35 1.21 -4.55
C LEU A 361 -19.28 -0.31 -4.84
N VAL A 362 -20.42 -0.96 -5.10
CA VAL A 362 -20.44 -2.38 -5.52
C VAL A 362 -19.67 -2.58 -6.80
N VAL A 363 -19.88 -1.73 -7.82
CA VAL A 363 -19.11 -1.77 -9.08
C VAL A 363 -17.62 -1.56 -8.82
N MET A 364 -17.26 -0.60 -7.97
CA MET A 364 -15.87 -0.35 -7.59
C MET A 364 -15.22 -1.56 -6.92
N LEU A 365 -15.92 -2.25 -6.01
CA LEU A 365 -15.41 -3.45 -5.32
C LEU A 365 -15.17 -4.61 -6.28
N LEU A 366 -16.06 -4.83 -7.23
CA LEU A 366 -15.90 -5.86 -8.26
C LEU A 366 -14.76 -5.53 -9.23
N ALA A 367 -14.66 -4.28 -9.66
CA ALA A 367 -13.54 -3.81 -10.47
C ALA A 367 -12.20 -3.95 -9.74
N ASN A 368 -12.16 -3.65 -8.44
CA ASN A 368 -10.98 -3.79 -7.59
C ASN A 368 -10.53 -5.26 -7.47
N LEU A 369 -11.47 -6.20 -7.33
CA LEU A 369 -11.16 -7.63 -7.36
C LEU A 369 -10.44 -8.00 -8.66
N VAL A 370 -11.01 -7.61 -9.80
CA VAL A 370 -10.43 -7.87 -11.14
C VAL A 370 -9.04 -7.25 -11.24
N GLN A 371 -8.89 -5.99 -10.82
CA GLN A 371 -7.61 -5.28 -10.84
C GLN A 371 -6.57 -5.99 -9.97
N MET A 372 -6.87 -6.36 -8.72
CA MET A 372 -5.91 -6.96 -7.79
C MET A 372 -5.40 -8.30 -8.30
N VAL A 373 -6.27 -9.15 -8.84
CA VAL A 373 -5.88 -10.45 -9.43
C VAL A 373 -4.99 -10.25 -10.66
N ALA A 374 -5.39 -9.38 -11.57
CA ALA A 374 -4.63 -9.10 -12.79
C ALA A 374 -3.27 -8.44 -12.50
N GLN A 375 -3.25 -7.45 -11.61
CA GLN A 375 -2.03 -6.74 -11.22
C GLN A 375 -1.05 -7.65 -10.50
N SER A 376 -1.52 -8.52 -9.58
CA SER A 376 -0.70 -9.52 -8.91
C SER A 376 0.00 -10.42 -9.93
N LEU A 377 -0.75 -10.99 -10.89
CA LEU A 377 -0.18 -11.85 -11.93
C LEU A 377 0.87 -11.11 -12.78
N LEU A 378 0.57 -9.91 -13.25
CA LEU A 378 1.48 -9.11 -14.06
C LEU A 378 2.76 -8.74 -13.31
N LEU A 379 2.66 -8.37 -12.01
CA LEU A 379 3.80 -8.03 -11.16
C LEU A 379 4.75 -9.22 -11.01
N HIS A 380 4.21 -10.40 -10.68
CA HIS A 380 5.02 -11.61 -10.47
C HIS A 380 5.56 -12.19 -11.78
N ALA A 381 4.91 -11.88 -12.89
CA ALA A 381 5.39 -12.22 -14.23
C ALA A 381 6.42 -11.20 -14.78
N GLY A 382 6.74 -10.12 -14.05
CA GLY A 382 7.74 -9.12 -14.46
C GLY A 382 7.27 -8.12 -15.51
N PHE A 383 5.96 -8.02 -15.77
CA PHE A 383 5.37 -7.09 -16.75
C PHE A 383 5.20 -5.68 -16.18
N PHE A 384 6.24 -5.16 -15.52
CA PHE A 384 6.21 -3.83 -14.88
C PHE A 384 5.92 -2.68 -15.85
N ARG A 385 6.42 -2.78 -17.09
CA ARG A 385 6.23 -1.76 -18.11
C ARG A 385 4.76 -1.61 -18.50
N GLU A 386 4.07 -2.73 -18.66
CA GLU A 386 2.65 -2.79 -18.99
C GLU A 386 1.81 -2.20 -17.86
N ILE A 387 2.09 -2.59 -16.61
CA ILE A 387 1.39 -2.06 -15.43
C ILE A 387 1.55 -0.55 -15.33
N SER A 388 2.78 -0.04 -15.44
CA SER A 388 3.07 1.40 -15.35
C SER A 388 2.39 2.17 -16.48
N ARG A 389 2.39 1.63 -17.71
CA ARG A 389 1.74 2.24 -18.86
C ARG A 389 0.21 2.32 -18.70
N ILE A 390 -0.40 1.22 -18.23
CA ILE A 390 -1.85 1.16 -18.00
C ILE A 390 -2.20 2.07 -16.82
N GLY A 391 -1.46 2.03 -15.73
CA GLY A 391 -1.66 2.88 -14.56
C GLY A 391 -1.60 4.38 -14.93
N LEU A 392 -0.62 4.78 -15.72
CA LEU A 392 -0.51 6.16 -16.21
C LEU A 392 -1.71 6.54 -17.10
N GLY A 393 -2.14 5.64 -18.00
CA GLY A 393 -3.33 5.86 -18.82
C GLY A 393 -4.60 6.04 -17.98
N VAL A 394 -4.79 5.22 -16.95
CA VAL A 394 -5.92 5.36 -16.00
C VAL A 394 -5.80 6.67 -15.22
N ALA A 395 -4.61 7.04 -14.75
CA ALA A 395 -4.39 8.29 -14.03
C ALA A 395 -4.74 9.52 -14.90
N VAL A 396 -4.30 9.54 -16.16
CA VAL A 396 -4.66 10.61 -17.12
C VAL A 396 -6.17 10.65 -17.37
N ALA A 397 -6.79 9.46 -17.56
CA ALA A 397 -8.25 9.38 -17.74
C ALA A 397 -9.02 9.87 -16.50
N MET A 398 -8.51 9.59 -15.28
CA MET A 398 -9.09 10.09 -14.04
C MET A 398 -9.02 11.61 -13.94
N VAL A 399 -7.88 12.21 -14.29
CA VAL A 399 -7.73 13.68 -14.30
C VAL A 399 -8.66 14.31 -15.30
N ALA A 400 -8.74 13.78 -16.54
CA ALA A 400 -9.63 14.27 -17.58
C ALA A 400 -11.11 14.14 -17.17
N ALA A 401 -11.51 12.96 -16.67
CA ALA A 401 -12.87 12.72 -16.21
C ALA A 401 -13.25 13.63 -15.04
N THR A 402 -12.32 13.89 -14.12
CA THR A 402 -12.50 14.84 -13.03
C THR A 402 -12.69 16.27 -13.54
N ALA A 403 -11.86 16.71 -14.47
CA ALA A 403 -11.99 18.04 -15.07
C ALA A 403 -13.35 18.22 -15.75
N ILE A 404 -13.80 17.20 -16.52
CA ILE A 404 -15.12 17.18 -17.14
C ILE A 404 -16.23 17.26 -16.10
N ALA A 405 -16.13 16.45 -15.02
CA ALA A 405 -17.13 16.44 -13.95
C ALA A 405 -17.27 17.81 -13.27
N VAL A 406 -16.15 18.49 -13.02
CA VAL A 406 -16.13 19.83 -12.42
C VAL A 406 -16.73 20.88 -13.37
N VAL A 407 -16.30 20.90 -14.66
CA VAL A 407 -16.80 21.87 -15.63
C VAL A 407 -18.28 21.66 -15.93
N ALA A 408 -18.75 20.40 -15.94
CA ALA A 408 -20.16 20.07 -16.14
C ALA A 408 -21.04 20.31 -14.90
N GLY A 409 -20.46 20.72 -13.76
CA GLY A 409 -21.20 20.98 -12.52
C GLY A 409 -21.86 19.73 -11.93
N LEU A 410 -21.25 18.54 -12.11
CA LEU A 410 -21.78 17.29 -11.59
C LEU A 410 -21.82 17.30 -10.06
N THR A 411 -22.74 16.52 -9.49
CA THR A 411 -22.80 16.26 -8.05
C THR A 411 -21.69 15.30 -7.60
N ILE A 412 -21.43 15.22 -6.30
CA ILE A 412 -20.45 14.26 -5.74
C ILE A 412 -20.78 12.80 -6.10
N VAL A 413 -22.06 12.45 -6.21
CA VAL A 413 -22.50 11.09 -6.58
C VAL A 413 -22.18 10.79 -8.04
N GLU A 414 -22.47 11.73 -8.93
CA GLU A 414 -22.16 11.61 -10.37
C GLU A 414 -20.64 11.56 -10.58
N PHE A 415 -19.87 12.38 -9.86
CA PHE A 415 -18.42 12.30 -9.85
C PHE A 415 -17.93 10.90 -9.45
N LEU A 416 -18.46 10.31 -8.36
CA LEU A 416 -18.12 8.94 -7.95
C LEU A 416 -18.51 7.92 -9.04
N GLY A 417 -19.62 8.13 -9.75
CA GLY A 417 -20.03 7.29 -10.88
C GLY A 417 -19.03 7.33 -12.04
N VAL A 418 -18.61 8.52 -12.43
CA VAL A 418 -17.58 8.72 -13.47
C VAL A 418 -16.24 8.10 -13.04
N TYR A 419 -15.85 8.30 -11.77
CA TYR A 419 -14.66 7.68 -11.20
C TYR A 419 -14.72 6.15 -11.29
N ALA A 420 -15.84 5.55 -10.87
CA ALA A 420 -16.05 4.10 -10.92
C ALA A 420 -16.00 3.55 -12.36
N ALA A 421 -16.54 4.29 -13.35
CA ALA A 421 -16.48 3.89 -14.74
C ALA A 421 -15.03 3.86 -15.27
N VAL A 422 -14.26 4.93 -15.04
CA VAL A 422 -12.84 4.99 -15.46
C VAL A 422 -12.00 3.92 -14.76
N TYR A 423 -12.21 3.73 -13.45
CA TYR A 423 -11.54 2.70 -12.68
C TYR A 423 -11.84 1.29 -13.21
N SER A 424 -13.11 1.00 -13.49
CA SER A 424 -13.56 -0.30 -14.04
C SER A 424 -12.98 -0.57 -15.42
N ALA A 425 -12.93 0.43 -16.29
CA ALA A 425 -12.28 0.31 -17.60
C ALA A 425 -10.78 -0.01 -17.46
N GLY A 426 -10.09 0.64 -16.53
CA GLY A 426 -8.69 0.36 -16.20
C GLY A 426 -8.48 -1.08 -15.69
N ALA A 427 -9.34 -1.56 -14.79
CA ALA A 427 -9.31 -2.91 -14.25
C ALA A 427 -9.51 -3.97 -15.36
N LEU A 428 -10.46 -3.75 -16.27
CA LEU A 428 -10.69 -4.64 -17.42
C LEU A 428 -9.49 -4.65 -18.37
N TYR A 429 -8.87 -3.49 -18.61
CA TYR A 429 -7.69 -3.41 -19.45
C TYR A 429 -6.49 -4.14 -18.84
N LEU A 430 -6.29 -4.06 -17.51
CA LEU A 430 -5.30 -4.86 -16.78
C LEU A 430 -5.58 -6.37 -16.90
N ALA A 431 -6.84 -6.80 -16.81
CA ALA A 431 -7.22 -8.20 -16.99
C ALA A 431 -6.90 -8.70 -18.40
N VAL A 432 -7.19 -7.91 -19.42
CA VAL A 432 -6.83 -8.22 -20.82
C VAL A 432 -5.29 -8.30 -20.97
N ALA A 433 -4.54 -7.39 -20.35
CA ALA A 433 -3.08 -7.41 -20.38
C ALA A 433 -2.52 -8.64 -19.66
N ALA A 434 -3.09 -9.04 -18.53
CA ALA A 434 -2.72 -10.25 -17.80
C ALA A 434 -2.98 -11.52 -18.62
N TYR A 435 -4.08 -11.58 -19.33
CA TYR A 435 -4.38 -12.68 -20.26
C TYR A 435 -3.41 -12.71 -21.44
N ARG A 436 -3.26 -11.58 -22.16
CA ARG A 436 -2.44 -11.49 -23.38
C ARG A 436 -0.93 -11.57 -23.10
N GLY A 437 -0.48 -11.12 -21.93
CA GLY A 437 0.92 -11.16 -21.53
C GLY A 437 1.31 -12.54 -20.99
N PRO A 438 1.28 -12.74 -19.66
CA PRO A 438 1.84 -13.94 -19.04
C PRO A 438 1.11 -15.23 -19.42
N ILE A 439 -0.22 -15.24 -19.56
CA ILE A 439 -0.97 -16.48 -19.83
C ILE A 439 -0.71 -16.97 -21.26
N LEU A 440 -0.88 -16.12 -22.27
CA LEU A 440 -0.59 -16.50 -23.65
C LEU A 440 0.91 -16.73 -23.89
N ALA A 441 1.81 -15.99 -23.21
CA ALA A 441 3.23 -16.25 -23.30
C ALA A 441 3.63 -17.62 -22.74
N ALA A 442 3.00 -18.07 -21.67
CA ALA A 442 3.21 -19.42 -21.13
C ALA A 442 2.65 -20.52 -22.05
N ALA A 443 1.57 -20.24 -22.79
CA ALA A 443 0.96 -21.18 -23.74
C ALA A 443 1.69 -21.28 -25.09
N SER A 444 2.52 -20.28 -25.46
CA SER A 444 3.17 -20.20 -26.78
C SER A 444 4.57 -20.80 -26.80
N PRO A 445 4.91 -21.69 -27.74
CA PRO A 445 6.28 -22.19 -27.94
C PRO A 445 7.31 -21.06 -28.18
N HIS A 446 6.88 -19.96 -28.83
CA HIS A 446 7.71 -18.80 -29.16
C HIS A 446 7.68 -17.71 -28.05
N GLY A 447 6.88 -17.86 -27.02
CA GLY A 447 6.77 -16.94 -25.88
C GLY A 447 8.08 -16.78 -25.09
N ALA A 448 8.98 -17.78 -25.19
CA ALA A 448 10.28 -17.78 -24.58
C ALA A 448 11.14 -16.55 -24.88
N VAL A 449 11.08 -16.03 -26.10
CA VAL A 449 11.88 -14.87 -26.53
C VAL A 449 11.31 -13.57 -25.94
N LYS A 450 9.98 -13.43 -25.87
CA LYS A 450 9.32 -12.27 -25.25
C LYS A 450 9.53 -12.25 -23.72
N TRP A 451 9.46 -13.42 -23.09
CA TRP A 451 9.68 -13.59 -21.66
C TRP A 451 11.13 -13.23 -21.25
N LYS A 452 12.15 -13.75 -21.95
CA LYS A 452 13.55 -13.36 -21.68
C LYS A 452 13.76 -11.85 -21.79
N ARG A 453 13.19 -11.19 -22.81
CA ARG A 453 13.29 -9.73 -22.97
C ARG A 453 12.56 -8.93 -21.90
N ALA A 454 11.50 -9.47 -21.30
CA ALA A 454 10.76 -8.82 -20.19
C ALA A 454 11.46 -9.02 -18.84
N ALA A 455 12.09 -10.19 -18.64
CA ALA A 455 12.76 -10.58 -17.40
C ALA A 455 14.25 -10.18 -17.33
N GLU A 456 14.91 -9.84 -18.46
CA GLU A 456 16.28 -9.35 -18.46
C GLU A 456 16.33 -7.97 -17.78
N PRO A 457 17.08 -7.86 -16.65
CA PRO A 457 17.34 -6.55 -16.08
C PRO A 457 18.04 -5.67 -17.12
N ALA A 458 17.62 -4.42 -17.24
CA ALA A 458 18.18 -3.46 -18.21
C ALA A 458 19.66 -3.12 -18.00
N ALA A 459 20.36 -3.81 -17.10
CA ALA A 459 21.80 -3.74 -16.87
C ALA A 459 22.63 -4.55 -17.88
N ALA A 460 21.97 -5.30 -18.79
CA ALA A 460 22.65 -6.08 -19.83
C ALA A 460 22.50 -5.49 -21.24
N ARG A 461 22.04 -4.23 -21.35
CA ARG A 461 21.99 -3.50 -22.62
C ARG A 461 22.74 -2.20 -22.55
#